data_7cc4752e5a44d625c406a844a1181f78
#
_entry.id   7cc4752e5a44d625c406a844a1181f78
#
_cell.length_a   1.000
_cell.length_b   1.000
_cell.length_c   1.000
_cell.angle_alpha   90.00
_cell.angle_beta   90.00
_cell.angle_gamma   90.00
#
_symmetry.space_group_name_H-M   'P 1'
#
loop_
_entity.id
_entity.type
_entity.pdbx_description
1 polymer ?
#
loop_
_entity_poly.entity_id
_entity_poly.type
_entity_poly.pdbx_seq_one_letter_code
_entity_poly.pdbx_strand_id
1 'polypeptide(L)'
;MRLRSLTVWALPPALLAAATAIAMPLLALTPPLAPDQAMQPLAQVNAALQAGEADKALTLLKSLPSSDASQGEAHNLECRVRIMLSQWNAASDQCQEAVRLDGQNSEYHMWLGRALGEKADRASFLSAYSLAKRVRAEFEESVRLDPRNAPALADLGEFYRQAPGMVGGGIEKAQGVASELDKVDAARAHELRGQIADQQKDYSTAEREFKQAIAASAHPASQWISLASFYRRRQRWTEMETAVHSAETAAEHDKHAGLALYDGASILIETNRDPALASKMLEDYLAGSSKTEEAPAFVAHIRLARLRDRLGDAAAANRERAMALGLAHDYKPEQDSKH
;
A
#
# COMPACT_ATOMS: atom_id res chain seq x y z
N MET A 1 39.03 -60.15 30.74
CA MET A 1 40.11 -61.15 30.57
C MET A 1 41.12 -60.56 29.60
N ARG A 2 42.33 -60.32 30.13
CA ARG A 2 43.69 -60.27 29.47
C ARG A 2 43.80 -59.36 28.18
N LEU A 3 44.48 -58.22 28.21
CA LEU A 3 45.94 -57.95 28.39
C LEU A 3 46.79 -58.04 27.12
N ARG A 4 47.52 -56.95 26.89
CA ARG A 4 48.89 -56.78 26.30
C ARG A 4 48.97 -56.56 24.79
N SER A 5 49.92 -55.77 24.25
CA SER A 5 50.98 -54.87 24.78
C SER A 5 51.66 -54.19 23.60
N LEU A 6 52.04 -52.92 23.79
CA LEU A 6 53.31 -52.25 23.41
C LEU A 6 54.12 -52.81 22.23
N THR A 7 54.48 -51.86 21.31
CA THR A 7 55.91 -51.59 21.06
C THR A 7 56.11 -50.22 20.37
N VAL A 8 57.02 -49.47 20.97
CA VAL A 8 57.65 -48.22 20.54
C VAL A 8 58.74 -48.55 19.53
N TRP A 9 58.93 -47.72 18.46
CA TRP A 9 60.23 -47.53 17.82
C TRP A 9 60.42 -46.11 17.31
N ALA A 10 61.62 -45.63 17.48
CA ALA A 10 62.11 -44.27 17.52
C ALA A 10 62.33 -43.61 16.14
N LEU A 11 62.38 -42.29 16.19
CA LEU A 11 62.86 -41.35 15.18
C LEU A 11 64.36 -41.55 14.83
N PRO A 12 64.81 -41.01 13.66
CA PRO A 12 65.87 -40.03 13.69
C PRO A 12 65.63 -38.79 12.78
N PRO A 13 66.52 -37.77 12.80
CA PRO A 13 66.17 -36.38 12.71
C PRO A 13 66.62 -35.67 11.41
N ALA A 14 66.04 -34.49 11.22
CA ALA A 14 66.55 -33.27 10.58
C ALA A 14 66.89 -33.25 9.08
N LEU A 15 66.17 -32.34 8.43
CA LEU A 15 66.79 -31.36 7.49
C LEU A 15 65.87 -30.12 7.41
N LEU A 16 66.40 -28.98 7.91
CA LEU A 16 65.84 -27.66 7.71
C LEU A 16 66.01 -27.29 6.24
N ALA A 17 64.91 -26.99 5.56
CA ALA A 17 64.87 -26.19 4.35
C ALA A 17 64.01 -24.97 4.63
N ALA A 18 64.67 -23.81 4.72
CA ALA A 18 64.00 -22.52 4.81
C ALA A 18 63.32 -22.18 3.46
N ALA A 19 62.00 -22.25 3.41
CA ALA A 19 61.21 -21.75 2.30
C ALA A 19 60.66 -20.35 2.71
N THR A 20 61.22 -19.30 2.10
CA THR A 20 60.67 -17.94 2.18
C THR A 20 59.32 -17.91 1.50
N ALA A 21 58.26 -17.89 2.28
CA ALA A 21 56.91 -17.67 1.79
C ALA A 21 56.69 -16.19 1.48
N ILE A 22 56.61 -15.86 0.19
CA ILE A 22 56.14 -14.57 -0.30
C ILE A 22 54.65 -14.56 -0.01
N ALA A 23 54.22 -13.78 1.00
CA ALA A 23 52.83 -13.54 1.29
C ALA A 23 52.24 -12.62 0.18
N MET A 24 51.57 -13.21 -0.80
CA MET A 24 50.62 -12.48 -1.66
C MET A 24 49.41 -12.06 -0.82
N PRO A 25 48.96 -10.79 -0.89
CA PRO A 25 47.72 -10.42 -0.27
C PRO A 25 46.58 -11.16 -0.99
N LEU A 26 45.91 -12.06 -0.30
CA LEU A 26 44.65 -12.61 -0.73
C LEU A 26 43.65 -11.44 -0.78
N LEU A 27 43.36 -10.95 -1.98
CA LEU A 27 42.14 -10.15 -2.19
C LEU A 27 40.97 -11.07 -1.79
N ALA A 28 40.39 -10.80 -0.63
CA ALA A 28 39.19 -11.43 -0.19
C ALA A 28 38.06 -11.06 -1.19
N LEU A 29 37.82 -11.92 -2.17
CA LEU A 29 36.54 -11.91 -2.91
C LEU A 29 35.47 -12.15 -1.86
N THR A 30 34.76 -11.09 -1.48
CA THR A 30 33.53 -11.23 -0.69
C THR A 30 32.60 -12.13 -1.50
N PRO A 31 32.14 -13.26 -0.95
CA PRO A 31 31.18 -14.08 -1.67
C PRO A 31 29.91 -13.25 -1.96
N PRO A 32 29.24 -13.46 -3.10
CA PRO A 32 27.96 -12.82 -3.36
C PRO A 32 27.02 -13.15 -2.19
N LEU A 33 26.36 -12.11 -1.64
CA LEU A 33 25.38 -12.25 -0.57
C LEU A 33 24.34 -13.31 -0.98
N ALA A 34 24.05 -14.23 -0.09
CA ALA A 34 22.98 -15.21 -0.33
C ALA A 34 21.66 -14.45 -0.59
N PRO A 35 20.78 -14.94 -1.48
CA PRO A 35 19.51 -14.26 -1.82
C PRO A 35 18.68 -13.84 -0.59
N ASP A 36 18.67 -14.64 0.47
CA ASP A 36 18.01 -14.34 1.74
C ASP A 36 18.58 -13.10 2.46
N GLN A 37 19.86 -12.81 2.32
CA GLN A 37 20.48 -11.64 2.95
C GLN A 37 20.20 -10.35 2.19
N ALA A 38 19.93 -10.43 0.88
CA ALA A 38 19.53 -9.28 0.06
C ALA A 38 18.05 -8.91 0.28
N MET A 39 17.21 -9.86 0.66
CA MET A 39 15.77 -9.64 0.92
C MET A 39 15.49 -8.94 2.27
N GLN A 40 16.35 -9.09 3.28
CA GLN A 40 16.14 -8.46 4.60
C GLN A 40 16.08 -6.93 4.57
N PRO A 41 16.92 -6.20 3.82
CA PRO A 41 16.82 -4.74 3.72
C PRO A 41 15.52 -4.27 3.06
N LEU A 42 15.06 -4.92 1.99
CA LEU A 42 13.78 -4.57 1.32
C LEU A 42 12.57 -4.85 2.22
N ALA A 43 12.61 -5.93 3.01
CA ALA A 43 11.57 -6.21 4.01
C ALA A 43 11.50 -5.10 5.07
N GLN A 44 12.64 -4.52 5.47
CA GLN A 44 12.66 -3.37 6.40
C GLN A 44 12.09 -2.10 5.75
N VAL A 45 12.37 -1.86 4.47
CA VAL A 45 11.76 -0.75 3.70
C VAL A 45 10.24 -0.93 3.66
N ASN A 46 9.77 -2.13 3.30
CA ASN A 46 8.35 -2.42 3.24
C ASN A 46 7.67 -2.29 4.62
N ALA A 47 8.32 -2.73 5.69
CA ALA A 47 7.81 -2.54 7.05
C ALA A 47 7.70 -1.06 7.44
N ALA A 48 8.68 -0.23 7.09
CA ALA A 48 8.65 1.21 7.32
C ALA A 48 7.54 1.88 6.48
N LEU A 49 7.37 1.46 5.23
CA LEU A 49 6.30 1.92 4.35
C LEU A 49 4.93 1.58 4.96
N GLN A 50 4.69 0.33 5.34
CA GLN A 50 3.44 -0.10 5.98
C GLN A 50 3.17 0.61 7.32
N ALA A 51 4.21 0.99 8.05
CA ALA A 51 4.09 1.79 9.28
C ALA A 51 3.82 3.28 9.02
N GLY A 52 3.88 3.75 7.77
CA GLY A 52 3.77 5.16 7.42
C GLY A 52 5.00 6.00 7.79
N GLU A 53 6.16 5.35 7.97
CA GLU A 53 7.45 5.98 8.32
C GLU A 53 8.21 6.37 7.03
N ALA A 54 7.70 7.37 6.30
CA ALA A 54 8.17 7.71 4.96
C ALA A 54 9.66 8.08 4.92
N ASP A 55 10.12 8.89 5.86
CA ASP A 55 11.52 9.33 5.92
C ASP A 55 12.48 8.16 6.20
N LYS A 56 12.06 7.24 7.07
CA LYS A 56 12.81 6.02 7.36
C LYS A 56 12.86 5.10 6.14
N ALA A 57 11.74 4.91 5.44
CA ALA A 57 11.70 4.10 4.22
C ALA A 57 12.65 4.66 3.16
N LEU A 58 12.65 5.98 2.91
CA LEU A 58 13.58 6.63 1.98
C LEU A 58 15.04 6.52 2.42
N THR A 59 15.31 6.58 3.72
CA THR A 59 16.68 6.43 4.25
C THR A 59 17.18 4.99 4.04
N LEU A 60 16.34 4.00 4.31
CA LEU A 60 16.66 2.59 4.07
C LEU A 60 16.89 2.31 2.58
N LEU A 61 16.04 2.84 1.69
CA LEU A 61 16.20 2.72 0.24
C LEU A 61 17.57 3.25 -0.24
N LYS A 62 17.99 4.41 0.26
CA LYS A 62 19.31 5.00 -0.08
C LYS A 62 20.49 4.16 0.40
N SER A 63 20.32 3.33 1.41
CA SER A 63 21.38 2.46 1.96
C SER A 63 21.46 1.10 1.27
N LEU A 64 20.54 0.77 0.36
CA LEU A 64 20.55 -0.49 -0.35
C LEU A 64 21.76 -0.61 -1.27
N PRO A 65 22.42 -1.79 -1.33
CA PRO A 65 23.48 -2.04 -2.29
C PRO A 65 22.90 -2.03 -3.72
N SER A 66 23.67 -1.49 -4.66
CA SER A 66 23.32 -1.46 -6.09
C SER A 66 23.46 -2.85 -6.73
N SER A 67 22.71 -3.84 -6.28
CA SER A 67 22.68 -5.17 -6.89
C SER A 67 21.49 -5.30 -7.85
N ASP A 68 21.72 -5.77 -9.07
CA ASP A 68 20.73 -5.77 -10.15
C ASP A 68 19.44 -6.54 -9.82
N ALA A 69 19.50 -7.60 -9.01
CA ALA A 69 18.35 -8.46 -8.71
C ALA A 69 17.29 -7.83 -7.78
N SER A 70 17.61 -6.77 -7.05
CA SER A 70 16.71 -6.11 -6.10
C SER A 70 16.29 -4.70 -6.53
N GLN A 71 16.80 -4.19 -7.64
CA GLN A 71 16.56 -2.81 -8.05
C GLN A 71 15.11 -2.55 -8.46
N GLY A 72 14.49 -3.48 -9.19
CA GLY A 72 13.07 -3.35 -9.58
C GLY A 72 12.16 -3.16 -8.37
N GLU A 73 12.33 -4.00 -7.34
CA GLU A 73 11.55 -3.89 -6.09
C GLU A 73 11.91 -2.62 -5.30
N ALA A 74 13.18 -2.22 -5.26
CA ALA A 74 13.58 -0.97 -4.60
C ALA A 74 12.91 0.25 -5.24
N HIS A 75 12.88 0.32 -6.58
CA HIS A 75 12.18 1.37 -7.32
C HIS A 75 10.66 1.32 -7.11
N ASN A 76 10.05 0.13 -7.07
CA ASN A 76 8.63 -0.04 -6.75
C ASN A 76 8.32 0.47 -5.33
N LEU A 77 9.10 0.10 -4.33
CA LEU A 77 8.94 0.60 -2.96
C LEU A 77 9.16 2.12 -2.88
N GLU A 78 10.16 2.69 -3.57
CA GLU A 78 10.33 4.13 -3.62
C GLU A 78 9.14 4.82 -4.28
N CYS A 79 8.61 4.29 -5.37
CA CYS A 79 7.39 4.79 -6.00
C CYS A 79 6.25 4.88 -4.97
N ARG A 80 5.99 3.82 -4.22
CA ARG A 80 4.92 3.75 -3.21
C ARG A 80 5.14 4.78 -2.09
N VAL A 81 6.37 4.94 -1.60
CA VAL A 81 6.70 6.00 -0.62
C VAL A 81 6.46 7.40 -1.23
N ARG A 82 6.81 7.62 -2.50
CA ARG A 82 6.57 8.90 -3.18
C ARG A 82 5.09 9.19 -3.39
N ILE A 83 4.25 8.15 -3.64
CA ILE A 83 2.78 8.28 -3.66
C ILE A 83 2.29 8.74 -2.29
N MET A 84 2.69 8.08 -1.19
CA MET A 84 2.35 8.48 0.17
C MET A 84 2.69 9.95 0.47
N LEU A 85 3.81 10.44 -0.05
CA LEU A 85 4.27 11.82 0.11
C LEU A 85 3.64 12.80 -0.88
N SER A 86 2.69 12.38 -1.70
CA SER A 86 2.05 13.19 -2.76
C SER A 86 3.06 13.76 -3.78
N GLN A 87 4.18 13.07 -3.99
CA GLN A 87 5.26 13.44 -4.92
C GLN A 87 5.07 12.78 -6.29
N TRP A 88 3.99 13.06 -6.95
CA TRP A 88 3.43 12.34 -8.12
C TRP A 88 4.39 12.17 -9.30
N ASN A 89 5.20 13.18 -9.60
CA ASN A 89 6.21 13.09 -10.67
C ASN A 89 7.29 12.09 -10.29
N ALA A 90 7.89 12.23 -9.12
CA ALA A 90 8.91 11.31 -8.63
C ALA A 90 8.36 9.88 -8.50
N ALA A 91 7.11 9.72 -8.01
CA ALA A 91 6.43 8.43 -7.96
C ALA A 91 6.34 7.78 -9.33
N SER A 92 5.81 8.50 -10.34
CA SER A 92 5.66 7.96 -11.70
C SER A 92 7.01 7.58 -12.33
N ASP A 93 8.09 8.34 -12.04
CA ASP A 93 9.42 8.07 -12.56
C ASP A 93 10.00 6.79 -11.94
N GLN A 94 9.83 6.60 -10.62
CA GLN A 94 10.30 5.40 -9.92
C GLN A 94 9.52 4.15 -10.33
N CYS A 95 8.18 4.22 -10.43
CA CYS A 95 7.38 3.12 -10.93
C CYS A 95 7.72 2.75 -12.38
N GLN A 96 7.99 3.74 -13.24
CA GLN A 96 8.41 3.50 -14.63
C GLN A 96 9.75 2.75 -14.67
N GLU A 97 10.68 3.06 -13.76
CA GLU A 97 11.96 2.39 -13.67
C GLU A 97 11.79 0.94 -13.17
N ALA A 98 10.91 0.70 -12.19
CA ALA A 98 10.58 -0.66 -11.76
C ALA A 98 10.06 -1.53 -12.92
N VAL A 99 9.11 -1.02 -13.72
CA VAL A 99 8.58 -1.70 -14.91
C VAL A 99 9.68 -1.90 -15.98
N ARG A 100 10.59 -0.92 -16.17
CA ARG A 100 11.71 -1.06 -17.12
C ARG A 100 12.65 -2.20 -16.74
N LEU A 101 12.86 -2.41 -15.44
CA LEU A 101 13.75 -3.46 -14.91
C LEU A 101 13.09 -4.84 -14.94
N ASP A 102 11.79 -4.92 -14.65
CA ASP A 102 11.01 -6.16 -14.77
C ASP A 102 9.59 -5.86 -15.27
N GLY A 103 9.43 -5.84 -16.58
CA GLY A 103 8.14 -5.65 -17.26
C GLY A 103 7.23 -6.88 -17.23
N GLN A 104 7.57 -7.94 -16.51
CA GLN A 104 6.70 -9.10 -16.32
C GLN A 104 6.07 -9.14 -14.91
N ASN A 105 6.33 -8.13 -14.09
CA ASN A 105 5.79 -8.04 -12.75
C ASN A 105 4.45 -7.30 -12.74
N SER A 106 3.36 -8.02 -12.46
CA SER A 106 2.00 -7.49 -12.38
C SER A 106 1.87 -6.33 -11.39
N GLU A 107 2.52 -6.43 -10.23
CA GLU A 107 2.44 -5.41 -9.18
C GLU A 107 3.09 -4.09 -9.63
N TYR A 108 4.21 -4.14 -10.37
CA TYR A 108 4.87 -2.92 -10.85
C TYR A 108 4.00 -2.15 -11.84
N HIS A 109 3.30 -2.86 -12.75
CA HIS A 109 2.32 -2.25 -13.65
C HIS A 109 1.14 -1.64 -12.89
N MET A 110 0.61 -2.33 -11.87
CA MET A 110 -0.47 -1.80 -11.02
C MET A 110 -0.05 -0.49 -10.34
N TRP A 111 1.13 -0.47 -9.70
CA TRP A 111 1.61 0.74 -9.02
C TRP A 111 1.93 1.88 -9.99
N LEU A 112 2.46 1.58 -11.18
CA LEU A 112 2.63 2.58 -12.24
C LEU A 112 1.29 3.16 -12.67
N GLY A 113 0.27 2.32 -12.86
CA GLY A 113 -1.09 2.74 -13.16
C GLY A 113 -1.64 3.70 -12.11
N ARG A 114 -1.50 3.37 -10.82
CA ARG A 114 -1.89 4.23 -9.68
C ARG A 114 -1.14 5.57 -9.69
N ALA A 115 0.18 5.56 -9.82
CA ALA A 115 0.99 6.79 -9.86
C ALA A 115 0.64 7.70 -11.03
N LEU A 116 0.36 7.13 -12.21
CA LEU A 116 -0.09 7.87 -13.38
C LEU A 116 -1.52 8.40 -13.21
N GLY A 117 -2.40 7.69 -12.51
CA GLY A 117 -3.75 8.13 -12.17
C GLY A 117 -3.72 9.40 -11.34
N GLU A 118 -2.98 9.38 -10.23
CA GLU A 118 -2.76 10.53 -9.36
C GLU A 118 -2.20 11.76 -10.11
N LYS A 119 -1.33 11.50 -11.06
CA LYS A 119 -0.77 12.56 -11.92
C LYS A 119 -1.80 13.08 -12.94
N ALA A 120 -2.67 12.20 -13.45
CA ALA A 120 -3.71 12.57 -14.41
C ALA A 120 -4.76 13.51 -13.81
N ASP A 121 -5.15 13.28 -12.56
CA ASP A 121 -6.14 14.06 -11.83
C ASP A 121 -5.72 15.52 -11.63
N ARG A 122 -4.41 15.78 -11.67
CA ARG A 122 -3.80 17.12 -11.49
C ARG A 122 -3.30 17.76 -12.78
N ALA A 123 -3.41 17.03 -13.88
CA ALA A 123 -2.87 17.46 -15.17
C ALA A 123 -3.84 18.37 -15.94
N SER A 124 -3.30 19.14 -16.90
CA SER A 124 -4.15 19.83 -17.88
C SER A 124 -4.92 18.82 -18.75
N PHE A 125 -6.04 19.22 -19.31
CA PHE A 125 -6.94 18.34 -20.08
C PHE A 125 -6.21 17.46 -21.13
N LEU A 126 -5.30 18.04 -21.92
CA LEU A 126 -4.56 17.29 -22.95
C LEU A 126 -3.59 16.26 -22.34
N SER A 127 -2.93 16.64 -21.24
CA SER A 127 -2.03 15.77 -20.52
C SER A 127 -2.81 14.67 -19.79
N ALA A 128 -3.94 15.01 -19.16
CA ALA A 128 -4.83 14.05 -18.49
C ALA A 128 -5.34 12.99 -19.46
N TYR A 129 -5.73 13.39 -20.69
CA TYR A 129 -6.15 12.45 -21.74
C TYR A 129 -5.05 11.42 -22.08
N SER A 130 -3.82 11.89 -22.27
CA SER A 130 -2.67 11.01 -22.56
C SER A 130 -2.36 10.09 -21.38
N LEU A 131 -2.35 10.63 -20.15
CA LEU A 131 -2.10 9.88 -18.93
C LEU A 131 -3.18 8.83 -18.68
N ALA A 132 -4.48 9.16 -18.85
CA ALA A 132 -5.57 8.20 -18.66
C ALA A 132 -5.46 6.97 -19.59
N LYS A 133 -5.01 7.18 -20.84
CA LYS A 133 -4.73 6.06 -21.75
C LYS A 133 -3.59 5.17 -21.25
N ARG A 134 -2.56 5.76 -20.65
CA ARG A 134 -1.46 5.00 -20.04
C ARG A 134 -1.92 4.27 -18.80
N VAL A 135 -2.68 4.93 -17.90
CA VAL A 135 -3.29 4.30 -16.73
C VAL A 135 -4.03 3.02 -17.11
N ARG A 136 -4.90 3.12 -18.13
CA ARG A 136 -5.61 1.96 -18.64
C ARG A 136 -4.66 0.85 -19.09
N ALA A 137 -3.67 1.20 -19.90
CA ALA A 137 -2.73 0.21 -20.45
C ALA A 137 -1.95 -0.51 -19.35
N GLU A 138 -1.54 0.23 -18.30
CA GLU A 138 -0.81 -0.36 -17.18
C GLU A 138 -1.70 -1.30 -16.34
N PHE A 139 -2.96 -0.93 -16.06
CA PHE A 139 -3.88 -1.82 -15.36
C PHE A 139 -4.28 -3.03 -16.20
N GLU A 140 -4.53 -2.87 -17.51
CA GLU A 140 -4.79 -3.98 -18.43
C GLU A 140 -3.60 -4.95 -18.46
N GLU A 141 -2.36 -4.43 -18.49
CA GLU A 141 -1.15 -5.26 -18.50
C GLU A 141 -0.94 -5.96 -17.14
N SER A 142 -1.17 -5.28 -16.02
CA SER A 142 -1.12 -5.89 -14.69
C SER A 142 -2.06 -7.11 -14.61
N VAL A 143 -3.32 -6.94 -15.02
CA VAL A 143 -4.31 -8.03 -15.02
C VAL A 143 -3.95 -9.13 -16.02
N ARG A 144 -3.36 -8.79 -17.18
CA ARG A 144 -2.90 -9.77 -18.16
C ARG A 144 -1.78 -10.65 -17.59
N LEU A 145 -0.85 -10.04 -16.85
CA LEU A 145 0.30 -10.72 -16.25
C LEU A 145 -0.12 -11.61 -15.08
N ASP A 146 -1.04 -11.13 -14.24
CA ASP A 146 -1.64 -11.91 -13.15
C ASP A 146 -3.17 -11.70 -13.09
N PRO A 147 -3.96 -12.57 -13.72
CA PRO A 147 -5.43 -12.50 -13.69
C PRO A 147 -6.03 -12.75 -12.30
N ARG A 148 -5.24 -13.13 -11.32
CA ARG A 148 -5.67 -13.33 -9.92
C ARG A 148 -5.27 -12.18 -9.01
N ASN A 149 -4.62 -11.15 -9.52
CA ASN A 149 -4.31 -9.93 -8.79
C ASN A 149 -5.62 -9.15 -8.52
N ALA A 150 -6.29 -9.43 -7.40
CA ALA A 150 -7.55 -8.79 -7.04
C ALA A 150 -7.46 -7.26 -6.89
N PRO A 151 -6.39 -6.68 -6.30
CA PRO A 151 -6.16 -5.23 -6.34
C PRO A 151 -6.11 -4.66 -7.75
N ALA A 152 -5.35 -5.26 -8.68
CA ALA A 152 -5.26 -4.77 -10.05
C ALA A 152 -6.60 -4.87 -10.81
N LEU A 153 -7.36 -5.94 -10.59
CA LEU A 153 -8.72 -6.08 -11.12
C LEU A 153 -9.63 -4.98 -10.57
N ALA A 154 -9.56 -4.67 -9.26
CA ALA A 154 -10.36 -3.61 -8.67
C ALA A 154 -10.01 -2.24 -9.27
N ASP A 155 -8.72 -1.92 -9.41
CA ASP A 155 -8.24 -0.67 -10.03
C ASP A 155 -8.69 -0.56 -11.49
N LEU A 156 -8.61 -1.65 -12.27
CA LEU A 156 -9.09 -1.69 -13.65
C LEU A 156 -10.60 -1.52 -13.75
N GLY A 157 -11.36 -2.17 -12.86
CA GLY A 157 -12.81 -2.03 -12.77
C GLY A 157 -13.24 -0.61 -12.45
N GLU A 158 -12.56 0.01 -11.50
CA GLU A 158 -12.79 1.40 -11.11
C GLU A 158 -12.44 2.36 -12.24
N PHE A 159 -11.30 2.14 -12.92
CA PHE A 159 -10.95 2.91 -14.12
C PHE A 159 -12.05 2.81 -15.19
N TYR A 160 -12.49 1.61 -15.53
CA TYR A 160 -13.54 1.45 -16.56
C TYR A 160 -14.86 2.09 -16.15
N ARG A 161 -15.21 2.05 -14.87
CA ARG A 161 -16.42 2.67 -14.34
C ARG A 161 -16.39 4.19 -14.42
N GLN A 162 -15.24 4.82 -14.08
CA GLN A 162 -15.14 6.28 -13.97
C GLN A 162 -14.71 6.97 -15.26
N ALA A 163 -13.80 6.35 -16.02
CA ALA A 163 -13.17 7.00 -17.15
C ALA A 163 -14.16 7.19 -18.32
N PRO A 164 -14.07 8.34 -19.04
CA PRO A 164 -14.84 8.53 -20.27
C PRO A 164 -14.51 7.49 -21.34
N GLY A 165 -15.50 7.16 -22.20
CA GLY A 165 -15.31 6.23 -23.30
C GLY A 165 -14.17 6.59 -24.25
N MET A 166 -13.89 7.90 -24.45
CA MET A 166 -12.80 8.38 -25.29
C MET A 166 -11.39 7.96 -24.84
N VAL A 167 -11.20 7.65 -23.55
CA VAL A 167 -9.97 7.07 -23.01
C VAL A 167 -10.09 5.57 -22.75
N GLY A 168 -11.23 4.99 -23.12
CA GLY A 168 -11.48 3.55 -23.08
C GLY A 168 -12.24 3.04 -21.86
N GLY A 169 -12.84 3.93 -21.05
CA GLY A 169 -13.80 3.59 -20.01
C GLY A 169 -15.10 3.00 -20.58
N GLY A 170 -15.96 2.49 -19.71
CA GLY A 170 -17.28 1.98 -20.07
C GLY A 170 -17.83 0.98 -19.05
N ILE A 171 -19.11 1.15 -18.72
CA ILE A 171 -19.81 0.35 -17.71
C ILE A 171 -19.81 -1.14 -18.03
N GLU A 172 -20.00 -1.51 -19.30
CA GLU A 172 -19.96 -2.91 -19.72
C GLU A 172 -18.60 -3.57 -19.46
N LYS A 173 -17.50 -2.82 -19.64
CA LYS A 173 -16.16 -3.29 -19.30
C LYS A 173 -15.99 -3.46 -17.79
N ALA A 174 -16.47 -2.50 -16.99
CA ALA A 174 -16.46 -2.60 -15.54
C ALA A 174 -17.25 -3.81 -15.04
N GLN A 175 -18.41 -4.11 -15.64
CA GLN A 175 -19.20 -5.32 -15.35
C GLN A 175 -18.43 -6.61 -15.73
N GLY A 176 -17.69 -6.60 -16.83
CA GLY A 176 -16.81 -7.70 -17.21
C GLY A 176 -15.74 -7.96 -16.15
N VAL A 177 -15.09 -6.89 -15.67
CA VAL A 177 -14.09 -7.01 -14.58
C VAL A 177 -14.74 -7.50 -13.27
N ALA A 178 -15.94 -7.04 -12.92
CA ALA A 178 -16.66 -7.57 -11.75
C ALA A 178 -16.91 -9.09 -11.85
N SER A 179 -17.11 -9.61 -13.06
CA SER A 179 -17.26 -11.06 -13.27
C SER A 179 -15.92 -11.82 -13.14
N GLU A 180 -14.79 -11.20 -13.48
CA GLU A 180 -13.47 -11.79 -13.18
C GLU A 180 -13.15 -11.73 -11.67
N LEU A 181 -13.49 -10.63 -11.00
CA LEU A 181 -13.36 -10.50 -9.55
C LEU A 181 -14.13 -11.58 -8.78
N ASP A 182 -15.31 -12.00 -9.23
CA ASP A 182 -16.06 -13.09 -8.60
C ASP A 182 -15.26 -14.38 -8.41
N LYS A 183 -14.29 -14.62 -9.30
CA LYS A 183 -13.48 -15.84 -9.27
C LYS A 183 -12.37 -15.79 -8.25
N VAL A 184 -12.01 -14.59 -7.77
CA VAL A 184 -10.83 -14.36 -6.89
C VAL A 184 -11.17 -13.63 -5.60
N ASP A 185 -12.14 -12.71 -5.63
CA ASP A 185 -12.59 -11.91 -4.48
C ASP A 185 -14.05 -11.47 -4.68
N ALA A 186 -14.98 -12.29 -4.21
CA ALA A 186 -16.41 -12.03 -4.36
C ALA A 186 -16.87 -10.75 -3.64
N ALA A 187 -16.22 -10.37 -2.53
CA ALA A 187 -16.55 -9.14 -1.82
C ALA A 187 -16.26 -7.90 -2.68
N ARG A 188 -15.09 -7.84 -3.30
CA ARG A 188 -14.73 -6.77 -4.25
C ARG A 188 -15.59 -6.78 -5.51
N ALA A 189 -15.99 -7.96 -5.99
CA ALA A 189 -16.92 -8.07 -7.13
C ALA A 189 -18.27 -7.42 -6.83
N HIS A 190 -18.85 -7.72 -5.67
CA HIS A 190 -20.10 -7.11 -5.21
C HIS A 190 -19.93 -5.60 -4.97
N GLU A 191 -18.80 -5.17 -4.41
CA GLU A 191 -18.50 -3.75 -4.21
C GLU A 191 -18.47 -2.98 -5.55
N LEU A 192 -17.76 -3.48 -6.56
CA LEU A 192 -17.73 -2.88 -7.89
C LEU A 192 -19.12 -2.84 -8.55
N ARG A 193 -19.93 -3.91 -8.41
CA ARG A 193 -21.33 -3.89 -8.89
C ARG A 193 -22.18 -2.87 -8.16
N GLY A 194 -22.01 -2.73 -6.84
CA GLY A 194 -22.69 -1.72 -6.04
C GLY A 194 -22.34 -0.30 -6.52
N GLN A 195 -21.07 -0.03 -6.79
CA GLN A 195 -20.60 1.26 -7.33
C GLN A 195 -21.16 1.52 -8.74
N ILE A 196 -21.20 0.51 -9.61
CA ILE A 196 -21.79 0.61 -10.96
C ILE A 196 -23.29 0.96 -10.85
N ALA A 197 -24.02 0.24 -10.00
CA ALA A 197 -25.45 0.47 -9.81
C ALA A 197 -25.73 1.87 -9.22
N ASP A 198 -24.90 2.34 -8.27
CA ASP A 198 -25.02 3.70 -7.72
C ASP A 198 -24.81 4.77 -8.80
N GLN A 199 -23.82 4.60 -9.69
CA GLN A 199 -23.56 5.49 -10.82
C GLN A 199 -24.75 5.49 -11.81
N GLN A 200 -25.40 4.37 -12.01
CA GLN A 200 -26.59 4.21 -12.85
C GLN A 200 -27.88 4.68 -12.14
N LYS A 201 -27.78 5.13 -10.88
CA LYS A 201 -28.88 5.56 -10.02
C LYS A 201 -29.88 4.42 -9.68
N ASP A 202 -29.50 3.18 -9.84
CA ASP A 202 -30.21 2.02 -9.30
C ASP A 202 -29.78 1.78 -7.86
N TYR A 203 -30.32 2.63 -6.98
CA TYR A 203 -29.94 2.66 -5.56
C TYR A 203 -30.36 1.41 -4.81
N SER A 204 -31.41 0.73 -5.26
CA SER A 204 -31.88 -0.52 -4.64
C SER A 204 -30.90 -1.66 -4.92
N THR A 205 -30.43 -1.78 -6.14
CA THR A 205 -29.38 -2.73 -6.51
C THR A 205 -28.07 -2.36 -5.85
N ALA A 206 -27.67 -1.08 -5.84
CA ALA A 206 -26.45 -0.63 -5.18
C ALA A 206 -26.41 -1.04 -3.70
N GLU A 207 -27.46 -0.74 -2.95
CA GLU A 207 -27.53 -1.10 -1.52
C GLU A 207 -27.48 -2.62 -1.31
N ARG A 208 -28.18 -3.40 -2.14
CA ARG A 208 -28.15 -4.86 -2.08
C ARG A 208 -26.75 -5.39 -2.33
N GLU A 209 -26.05 -4.90 -3.37
CA GLU A 209 -24.71 -5.34 -3.72
C GLU A 209 -23.68 -4.98 -2.61
N PHE A 210 -23.73 -3.78 -2.02
CA PHE A 210 -22.87 -3.45 -0.88
C PHE A 210 -23.13 -4.36 0.34
N LYS A 211 -24.38 -4.72 0.61
CA LYS A 211 -24.72 -5.69 1.67
C LYS A 211 -24.20 -7.11 1.35
N GLN A 212 -24.21 -7.50 0.08
CA GLN A 212 -23.63 -8.76 -0.35
C GLN A 212 -22.09 -8.75 -0.24
N ALA A 213 -21.45 -7.61 -0.52
CA ALA A 213 -20.02 -7.46 -0.28
C ALA A 213 -19.64 -7.69 1.19
N ILE A 214 -20.42 -7.13 2.13
CA ILE A 214 -20.26 -7.36 3.57
C ILE A 214 -20.39 -8.86 3.90
N ALA A 215 -21.43 -9.52 3.38
CA ALA A 215 -21.69 -10.93 3.66
C ALA A 215 -20.63 -11.87 3.04
N ALA A 216 -20.03 -11.49 1.93
CA ALA A 216 -19.01 -12.27 1.24
C ALA A 216 -17.59 -12.09 1.82
N SER A 217 -17.36 -11.06 2.63
CA SER A 217 -16.04 -10.74 3.17
C SER A 217 -15.73 -11.48 4.47
N ALA A 218 -14.53 -12.05 4.56
CA ALA A 218 -13.99 -12.54 5.83
C ALA A 218 -13.57 -11.38 6.78
N HIS A 219 -13.33 -10.19 6.23
CA HIS A 219 -12.88 -8.97 6.91
C HIS A 219 -13.81 -7.80 6.55
N PRO A 220 -15.06 -7.75 7.04
CA PRO A 220 -16.12 -6.92 6.49
C PRO A 220 -16.03 -5.43 6.87
N ALA A 221 -15.05 -5.00 7.67
CA ALA A 221 -14.94 -3.63 8.13
C ALA A 221 -14.87 -2.62 6.96
N SER A 222 -14.06 -2.88 5.93
CA SER A 222 -13.95 -2.01 4.75
C SER A 222 -15.24 -1.99 3.92
N GLN A 223 -15.96 -3.11 3.82
CA GLN A 223 -17.22 -3.17 3.09
C GLN A 223 -18.35 -2.41 3.81
N TRP A 224 -18.34 -2.38 5.15
CA TRP A 224 -19.22 -1.48 5.92
C TRP A 224 -18.92 -0.01 5.61
N ILE A 225 -17.65 0.38 5.44
CA ILE A 225 -17.27 1.74 5.05
C ILE A 225 -17.74 2.06 3.62
N SER A 226 -17.66 1.12 2.70
CA SER A 226 -18.18 1.31 1.34
C SER A 226 -19.69 1.55 1.35
N LEU A 227 -20.45 0.81 2.19
CA LEU A 227 -21.88 1.04 2.41
C LEU A 227 -22.15 2.39 3.10
N ALA A 228 -21.34 2.78 4.09
CA ALA A 228 -21.44 4.09 4.73
C ALA A 228 -21.22 5.24 3.73
N SER A 229 -20.24 5.09 2.84
CA SER A 229 -19.97 6.04 1.75
C SER A 229 -21.13 6.15 0.77
N PHE A 230 -21.79 5.03 0.44
CA PHE A 230 -23.01 5.04 -0.36
C PHE A 230 -24.14 5.81 0.36
N TYR A 231 -24.39 5.54 1.64
CA TYR A 231 -25.41 6.28 2.41
C TYR A 231 -25.07 7.76 2.55
N ARG A 232 -23.80 8.14 2.74
CA ARG A 232 -23.32 9.53 2.75
C ARG A 232 -23.72 10.26 1.47
N ARG A 233 -23.44 9.68 0.30
CA ARG A 233 -23.82 10.27 -1.00
C ARG A 233 -25.31 10.43 -1.18
N ARG A 234 -26.13 9.64 -0.46
CA ARG A 234 -27.60 9.71 -0.46
C ARG A 234 -28.14 10.56 0.71
N GLN A 235 -27.28 11.17 1.52
CA GLN A 235 -27.66 11.94 2.72
C GLN A 235 -28.50 11.13 3.72
N ARG A 236 -28.35 9.81 3.71
CA ARG A 236 -28.97 8.89 4.67
C ARG A 236 -28.09 8.79 5.91
N TRP A 237 -28.13 9.86 6.71
CA TRP A 237 -27.16 10.08 7.80
C TRP A 237 -27.20 9.04 8.90
N THR A 238 -28.41 8.60 9.31
CA THR A 238 -28.56 7.58 10.36
C THR A 238 -28.01 6.23 9.93
N GLU A 239 -28.27 5.83 8.68
CA GLU A 239 -27.77 4.57 8.14
C GLU A 239 -26.25 4.66 7.90
N MET A 240 -25.75 5.81 7.51
CA MET A 240 -24.30 6.05 7.39
C MET A 240 -23.61 5.87 8.74
N GLU A 241 -24.09 6.53 9.80
CA GLU A 241 -23.54 6.39 11.16
C GLU A 241 -23.61 4.94 11.64
N THR A 242 -24.75 4.26 11.44
CA THR A 242 -24.91 2.84 11.78
C THR A 242 -23.87 1.97 11.05
N ALA A 243 -23.64 2.24 9.77
CA ALA A 243 -22.63 1.49 9.00
C ALA A 243 -21.19 1.77 9.49
N VAL A 244 -20.86 3.00 9.87
CA VAL A 244 -19.56 3.33 10.46
C VAL A 244 -19.36 2.64 11.81
N HIS A 245 -20.38 2.62 12.69
CA HIS A 245 -20.31 1.87 13.95
C HIS A 245 -20.15 0.36 13.71
N SER A 246 -20.82 -0.18 12.68
CA SER A 246 -20.68 -1.59 12.31
C SER A 246 -19.25 -1.90 11.81
N ALA A 247 -18.63 -0.96 11.09
CA ALA A 247 -17.23 -1.07 10.65
C ALA A 247 -16.28 -1.04 11.85
N GLU A 248 -16.49 -0.13 12.81
CA GLU A 248 -15.69 -0.02 14.03
C GLU A 248 -15.78 -1.29 14.86
N THR A 249 -17.00 -1.82 15.08
CA THR A 249 -17.21 -3.08 15.79
C THR A 249 -16.54 -4.26 15.07
N ALA A 250 -16.64 -4.33 13.73
CA ALA A 250 -15.96 -5.37 12.95
C ALA A 250 -14.43 -5.26 13.03
N ALA A 251 -13.91 -4.05 13.25
CA ALA A 251 -12.48 -3.78 13.36
C ALA A 251 -11.88 -4.19 14.72
N GLU A 252 -12.66 -4.29 15.81
CA GLU A 252 -12.15 -4.55 17.17
C GLU A 252 -11.28 -5.81 17.27
N HIS A 253 -11.54 -6.82 16.44
CA HIS A 253 -10.84 -8.10 16.46
C HIS A 253 -10.16 -8.43 15.13
N ASP A 254 -10.14 -7.49 14.19
CA ASP A 254 -9.58 -7.67 12.86
C ASP A 254 -8.33 -6.82 12.64
N LYS A 255 -7.16 -7.47 12.68
CA LYS A 255 -5.89 -6.81 12.37
C LYS A 255 -5.79 -6.25 10.94
N HIS A 256 -6.70 -6.57 10.03
CA HIS A 256 -6.72 -6.06 8.66
C HIS A 256 -7.63 -4.84 8.49
N ALA A 257 -8.32 -4.41 9.54
CA ALA A 257 -9.31 -3.34 9.47
C ALA A 257 -8.73 -1.91 9.59
N GLY A 258 -7.42 -1.74 9.59
CA GLY A 258 -6.80 -0.42 9.80
C GLY A 258 -7.34 0.64 8.85
N LEU A 259 -7.39 0.36 7.54
CA LEU A 259 -7.94 1.31 6.56
C LEU A 259 -9.40 1.67 6.85
N ALA A 260 -10.22 0.70 7.28
CA ALA A 260 -11.62 0.96 7.62
C ALA A 260 -11.78 1.91 8.81
N LEU A 261 -10.90 1.83 9.81
CA LEU A 261 -10.88 2.78 10.93
C LEU A 261 -10.54 4.20 10.45
N TYR A 262 -9.54 4.35 9.61
CA TYR A 262 -9.16 5.64 9.05
C TYR A 262 -10.27 6.24 8.17
N ASP A 263 -10.87 5.46 7.29
CA ASP A 263 -11.91 5.91 6.36
C ASP A 263 -13.21 6.21 7.08
N GLY A 264 -13.59 5.40 8.08
CA GLY A 264 -14.75 5.66 8.93
C GLY A 264 -14.63 6.97 9.68
N ALA A 265 -13.48 7.21 10.30
CA ALA A 265 -13.19 8.50 10.94
C ALA A 265 -13.27 9.66 9.92
N SER A 266 -12.77 9.45 8.71
CA SER A 266 -12.81 10.44 7.63
C SER A 266 -14.23 10.82 7.26
N ILE A 267 -15.12 9.83 7.10
CA ILE A 267 -16.55 10.05 6.82
C ILE A 267 -17.19 10.90 7.91
N LEU A 268 -16.97 10.57 9.19
CA LEU A 268 -17.53 11.31 10.33
C LEU A 268 -16.99 12.76 10.39
N ILE A 269 -15.70 12.94 10.15
CA ILE A 269 -15.06 14.26 10.13
C ILE A 269 -15.61 15.15 9.01
N GLU A 270 -15.74 14.61 7.81
CA GLU A 270 -16.24 15.33 6.61
C GLU A 270 -17.71 15.70 6.73
N THR A 271 -18.50 14.86 7.39
CA THR A 271 -19.92 15.11 7.64
C THR A 271 -20.19 15.87 8.93
N ASN A 272 -19.14 16.21 9.68
CA ASN A 272 -19.19 16.86 11.00
C ASN A 272 -20.11 16.11 11.98
N ARG A 273 -20.00 14.77 12.02
CA ARG A 273 -20.80 13.88 12.85
C ARG A 273 -19.90 13.07 13.77
N ASP A 274 -20.39 12.71 14.92
CA ASP A 274 -19.76 11.92 15.98
C ASP A 274 -18.22 12.14 16.08
N PRO A 275 -17.78 13.33 16.51
CA PRO A 275 -16.35 13.62 16.61
C PRO A 275 -15.63 12.76 17.66
N ALA A 276 -16.37 12.20 18.63
CA ALA A 276 -15.81 11.31 19.65
C ALA A 276 -15.44 9.96 19.02
N LEU A 277 -16.32 9.36 18.25
CA LEU A 277 -16.06 8.13 17.51
C LEU A 277 -14.94 8.37 16.46
N ALA A 278 -14.98 9.47 15.74
CA ALA A 278 -13.94 9.83 14.76
C ALA A 278 -12.55 9.91 15.42
N SER A 279 -12.45 10.50 16.62
CA SER A 279 -11.20 10.56 17.38
C SER A 279 -10.73 9.17 17.77
N LYS A 280 -11.64 8.37 18.37
CA LYS A 280 -11.37 6.97 18.76
C LYS A 280 -10.85 6.14 17.60
N MET A 281 -11.53 6.17 16.45
CA MET A 281 -11.14 5.38 15.27
C MET A 281 -9.75 5.77 14.76
N LEU A 282 -9.38 7.07 14.74
CA LEU A 282 -8.03 7.50 14.37
C LEU A 282 -6.99 7.07 15.40
N GLU A 283 -7.30 7.14 16.69
CA GLU A 283 -6.41 6.71 17.77
C GLU A 283 -6.19 5.19 17.70
N ASP A 284 -7.24 4.40 17.49
CA ASP A 284 -7.17 2.95 17.33
C ASP A 284 -6.36 2.57 16.08
N TYR A 285 -6.56 3.29 14.97
CA TYR A 285 -5.74 3.14 13.77
C TYR A 285 -4.26 3.38 14.05
N LEU A 286 -3.94 4.50 14.70
CA LEU A 286 -2.55 4.88 15.00
C LEU A 286 -1.89 3.94 16.02
N ALA A 287 -2.65 3.42 16.98
CA ALA A 287 -2.16 2.43 17.96
C ALA A 287 -2.01 1.03 17.36
N GLY A 288 -2.80 0.70 16.34
CA GLY A 288 -2.82 -0.62 15.70
C GLY A 288 -1.58 -0.94 14.89
N SER A 289 -1.40 -2.23 14.57
CA SER A 289 -0.31 -2.72 13.71
C SER A 289 -0.66 -2.69 12.21
N SER A 290 -1.91 -2.44 11.86
CA SER A 290 -2.44 -2.53 10.49
C SER A 290 -2.54 -1.18 9.81
N LYS A 291 -1.47 -0.40 9.88
CA LYS A 291 -1.36 0.81 9.09
C LYS A 291 -1.19 0.45 7.61
N THR A 292 -1.66 1.31 6.73
CA THR A 292 -1.58 1.10 5.28
C THR A 292 -0.96 2.30 4.59
N GLU A 293 -0.44 2.08 3.42
CA GLU A 293 0.12 3.16 2.60
C GLU A 293 -0.95 4.06 1.97
N GLU A 294 -2.19 3.58 1.84
CA GLU A 294 -3.34 4.37 1.41
C GLU A 294 -3.78 5.38 2.48
N ALA A 295 -3.48 5.10 3.75
CA ALA A 295 -3.75 5.98 4.88
C ALA A 295 -2.50 6.14 5.77
N PRO A 296 -1.43 6.80 5.30
CA PRO A 296 -0.18 6.86 6.04
C PRO A 296 -0.36 7.43 7.45
N ALA A 297 0.38 6.89 8.43
CA ALA A 297 0.26 7.31 9.82
C ALA A 297 0.43 8.82 10.02
N PHE A 298 1.35 9.47 9.27
CA PHE A 298 1.51 10.92 9.33
C PHE A 298 0.28 11.68 8.84
N VAL A 299 -0.47 11.17 7.85
CA VAL A 299 -1.74 11.76 7.39
C VAL A 299 -2.81 11.59 8.47
N ALA A 300 -2.89 10.41 9.10
CA ALA A 300 -3.82 10.16 10.20
C ALA A 300 -3.55 11.10 11.39
N HIS A 301 -2.29 11.31 11.78
CA HIS A 301 -1.90 12.28 12.81
C HIS A 301 -2.33 13.71 12.43
N ILE A 302 -2.14 14.14 11.18
CA ILE A 302 -2.58 15.48 10.72
C ILE A 302 -4.10 15.59 10.80
N ARG A 303 -4.83 14.55 10.41
CA ARG A 303 -6.30 14.53 10.46
C ARG A 303 -6.80 14.59 11.90
N LEU A 304 -6.19 13.83 12.81
CA LEU A 304 -6.48 13.87 14.24
C LEU A 304 -6.16 15.25 14.84
N ALA A 305 -5.02 15.87 14.47
CA ALA A 305 -4.67 17.22 14.91
C ALA A 305 -5.75 18.24 14.50
N ARG A 306 -6.20 18.20 13.24
CA ARG A 306 -7.28 19.10 12.77
C ARG A 306 -8.60 18.87 13.51
N LEU A 307 -8.92 17.63 13.87
CA LEU A 307 -10.11 17.30 14.66
C LEU A 307 -9.98 17.86 16.10
N ARG A 308 -8.82 17.68 16.74
CA ARG A 308 -8.56 18.19 18.08
C ARG A 308 -8.58 19.72 18.16
N ASP A 309 -8.07 20.43 17.12
CA ASP A 309 -8.22 21.88 17.03
C ASP A 309 -9.70 22.30 17.01
N ARG A 310 -10.52 21.63 16.22
CA ARG A 310 -11.97 21.92 16.17
C ARG A 310 -12.67 21.67 17.52
N LEU A 311 -12.15 20.74 18.30
CA LEU A 311 -12.64 20.43 19.65
C LEU A 311 -12.05 21.33 20.74
N GLY A 312 -11.14 22.24 20.40
CA GLY A 312 -10.53 23.19 21.32
C GLY A 312 -9.31 22.64 22.09
N ASP A 313 -8.82 21.44 21.76
CA ASP A 313 -7.63 20.84 22.40
C ASP A 313 -6.37 21.12 21.56
N ALA A 314 -5.91 22.37 21.59
CA ALA A 314 -4.72 22.81 20.87
C ALA A 314 -3.44 22.10 21.34
N ALA A 315 -3.36 21.69 22.60
CA ALA A 315 -2.19 21.01 23.15
C ALA A 315 -2.06 19.59 22.54
N ALA A 316 -3.15 18.83 22.47
CA ALA A 316 -3.16 17.55 21.80
C ALA A 316 -2.92 17.70 20.29
N ALA A 317 -3.55 18.68 19.64
CA ALA A 317 -3.33 18.94 18.22
C ALA A 317 -1.85 19.18 17.86
N ASN A 318 -1.13 19.93 18.70
CA ASN A 318 0.30 20.18 18.50
C ASN A 318 1.15 18.92 18.70
N ARG A 319 0.78 18.03 19.62
CA ARG A 319 1.46 16.72 19.76
C ARG A 319 1.29 15.87 18.49
N GLU A 320 0.08 15.80 17.96
CA GLU A 320 -0.20 15.06 16.73
C GLU A 320 0.58 15.62 15.53
N ARG A 321 0.67 16.94 15.38
CA ARG A 321 1.51 17.57 14.33
C ARG A 321 2.98 17.22 14.47
N ALA A 322 3.51 17.20 15.69
CA ALA A 322 4.89 16.82 15.94
C ALA A 322 5.15 15.34 15.58
N MET A 323 4.20 14.44 15.89
CA MET A 323 4.27 13.04 15.48
C MET A 323 4.28 12.89 13.95
N ALA A 324 3.38 13.59 13.26
CA ALA A 324 3.33 13.58 11.79
C ALA A 324 4.65 14.05 11.17
N LEU A 325 5.22 15.15 11.67
CA LEU A 325 6.48 15.71 11.18
C LEU A 325 7.66 14.73 11.39
N GLY A 326 7.66 13.98 12.49
CA GLY A 326 8.68 12.96 12.78
C GLY A 326 8.62 11.74 11.85
N LEU A 327 7.48 11.50 11.18
CA LEU A 327 7.29 10.39 10.25
C LEU A 327 7.57 10.78 8.79
N ALA A 328 7.28 12.03 8.43
CA ALA A 328 7.36 12.54 7.06
C ALA A 328 7.65 14.06 7.05
N HIS A 329 8.93 14.41 7.21
CA HIS A 329 9.38 15.80 7.32
C HIS A 329 9.05 16.64 6.09
N ASP A 330 9.16 16.06 4.89
CA ASP A 330 8.96 16.75 3.62
C ASP A 330 7.49 16.72 3.13
N TYR A 331 6.59 16.11 3.88
CA TYR A 331 5.18 16.06 3.51
C TYR A 331 4.50 17.44 3.67
N LYS A 332 3.79 17.87 2.62
CA LYS A 332 3.10 19.16 2.59
C LYS A 332 1.57 18.96 2.52
N PRO A 333 0.86 19.03 3.64
CA PRO A 333 -0.59 18.74 3.70
C PRO A 333 -1.47 19.66 2.84
N GLU A 334 -0.98 20.81 2.40
CA GLU A 334 -1.73 21.76 1.57
C GLU A 334 -1.94 21.26 0.12
N GLN A 335 -1.18 20.25 -0.31
CA GLN A 335 -1.32 19.66 -1.65
C GLN A 335 -2.52 18.69 -1.74
N ASP A 336 -3.02 18.17 -0.60
CA ASP A 336 -4.16 17.24 -0.53
C ASP A 336 -5.52 17.93 -0.33
N SER A 337 -5.57 19.24 -0.11
CA SER A 337 -6.81 19.97 0.22
C SER A 337 -7.71 20.31 -0.98
N LYS A 338 -7.50 19.71 -2.15
CA LYS A 338 -8.29 19.96 -3.37
C LYS A 338 -9.23 18.80 -3.79
N HIS A 339 -9.52 17.89 -2.88
CA HIS A 339 -10.48 16.80 -3.12
C HIS A 339 -11.59 16.78 -2.08
#